data_ae8d28550255ef78bbfeb865dd733979
#
_entry.id   ae8d28550255ef78bbfeb865dd733979
#
_cell.length_a   1.000
_cell.length_b   1.000
_cell.length_c   1.000
_cell.angle_alpha   90.00
_cell.angle_beta   90.00
_cell.angle_gamma   90.00
#
_symmetry.space_group_name_H-M   'P 1'
#
loop_
_entity.id
_entity.type
_entity.pdbx_description
1 polymer ?
#
loop_
_entity_poly.entity_id
_entity_poly.type
_entity_poly.pdbx_seq_one_letter_code
_entity_poly.pdbx_strand_id
1 'polypeptide(L)'
;MKAWLRLGCFLTGWNSKILAQCSEASYKHLKKYTAALLILMILWGFTGFCFAQRYVHAPLWGCILSAFIFITIIVQIERQIILTVGTSKVGVIFRMFIAIIMAVLGSAILDQVIFGEDIKRKMVEITDKQVTELLPVRLKVIDEKLAELQLNIDSLDRMNLELNN
;
A
#
# COMPACT_ATOMS: atom_id res chain seq x y z
N MET A 1 -10.29 32.76 14.49
CA MET A 1 -9.18 32.48 15.40
C MET A 1 -9.47 31.42 16.46
N LYS A 2 -10.63 31.46 17.15
CA LYS A 2 -10.99 30.50 18.23
C LYS A 2 -11.10 29.03 17.78
N ALA A 3 -11.60 28.74 16.55
CA ALA A 3 -11.77 27.38 16.04
C ALA A 3 -10.44 26.68 15.76
N TRP A 4 -9.50 27.37 15.10
CA TRP A 4 -8.16 26.83 14.82
C TRP A 4 -7.38 26.51 16.09
N LEU A 5 -7.53 27.35 17.11
CA LEU A 5 -6.88 27.15 18.41
C LEU A 5 -7.44 25.90 19.12
N ARG A 6 -8.75 25.68 19.08
CA ARG A 6 -9.38 24.49 19.65
C ARG A 6 -8.93 23.21 18.94
N LEU A 7 -8.92 23.24 17.61
CA LEU A 7 -8.48 22.12 16.78
C LEU A 7 -7.01 21.80 17.04
N GLY A 8 -6.14 22.83 17.09
CA GLY A 8 -4.73 22.66 17.41
C GLY A 8 -4.49 22.05 18.79
N CYS A 9 -5.20 22.56 19.81
CA CYS A 9 -5.10 22.00 21.16
C CYS A 9 -5.63 20.58 21.26
N PHE A 10 -6.70 20.25 20.54
CA PHE A 10 -7.23 18.89 20.49
C PHE A 10 -6.22 17.91 19.85
N LEU A 11 -5.63 18.29 18.71
CA LEU A 11 -4.65 17.47 18.00
C LEU A 11 -3.36 17.29 18.78
N THR A 12 -2.81 18.38 19.36
CA THR A 12 -1.55 18.34 20.11
C THR A 12 -1.70 17.85 21.54
N GLY A 13 -2.93 17.81 22.07
CA GLY A 13 -3.20 17.44 23.47
C GLY A 13 -2.93 18.56 24.49
N TRP A 14 -2.70 19.80 24.03
CA TRP A 14 -2.46 20.93 24.91
C TRP A 14 -3.77 21.50 25.49
N ASN A 15 -3.69 22.01 26.72
CA ASN A 15 -4.86 22.62 27.35
C ASN A 15 -5.11 24.03 26.81
N SER A 16 -6.28 24.23 26.16
CA SER A 16 -6.64 25.49 25.53
C SER A 16 -6.78 26.65 26.52
N LYS A 17 -7.14 26.36 27.79
CA LYS A 17 -7.29 27.41 28.84
C LYS A 17 -5.92 27.95 29.29
N ILE A 18 -4.93 27.06 29.42
CA ILE A 18 -3.54 27.43 29.79
C ILE A 18 -2.90 28.20 28.62
N LEU A 19 -3.11 27.72 27.40
CA LEU A 19 -2.54 28.35 26.22
C LEU A 19 -3.08 29.77 25.98
N ALA A 20 -4.34 30.02 26.31
CA ALA A 20 -4.95 31.36 26.20
C ALA A 20 -4.30 32.41 27.14
N GLN A 21 -3.61 31.99 28.17
CA GLN A 21 -2.86 32.82 29.12
C GLN A 21 -1.36 32.94 28.79
N CYS A 22 -0.90 32.16 27.77
CA CYS A 22 0.51 32.14 27.38
C CYS A 22 0.84 33.26 26.37
N SER A 23 2.14 33.47 26.15
CA SER A 23 2.67 34.46 25.23
C SER A 23 2.35 34.13 23.77
N GLU A 24 2.46 35.13 22.89
CA GLU A 24 2.27 34.97 21.43
C GLU A 24 3.24 33.91 20.82
N ALA A 25 4.41 33.74 21.42
CA ALA A 25 5.36 32.73 21.01
C ALA A 25 4.80 31.31 21.12
N SER A 26 4.12 30.99 22.24
CA SER A 26 3.47 29.69 22.45
C SER A 26 2.37 29.42 21.41
N TYR A 27 1.66 30.47 21.02
CA TYR A 27 0.64 30.38 19.98
C TYR A 27 1.21 30.10 18.58
N LYS A 28 2.36 30.72 18.25
CA LYS A 28 3.09 30.43 17.01
C LYS A 28 3.60 28.99 16.96
N HIS A 29 4.09 28.47 18.09
CA HIS A 29 4.48 27.05 18.21
C HIS A 29 3.30 26.10 17.98
N LEU A 30 2.14 26.35 18.61
CA LEU A 30 0.95 25.54 18.38
C LEU A 30 0.56 25.51 16.90
N LYS A 31 0.55 26.68 16.22
CA LYS A 31 0.25 26.73 14.77
C LYS A 31 1.18 25.85 13.94
N LYS A 32 2.48 25.88 14.25
CA LYS A 32 3.48 25.06 13.58
C LYS A 32 3.22 23.57 13.74
N TYR A 33 2.97 23.13 14.98
CA TYR A 33 2.67 21.72 15.26
C TYR A 33 1.34 21.28 14.63
N THR A 34 0.32 22.12 14.69
CA THR A 34 -0.98 21.82 14.07
C THR A 34 -0.87 21.69 12.57
N ALA A 35 -0.12 22.58 11.90
CA ALA A 35 0.10 22.49 10.46
C ALA A 35 0.86 21.22 10.06
N ALA A 36 1.92 20.86 10.80
CA ALA A 36 2.67 19.64 10.58
C ALA A 36 1.80 18.39 10.75
N LEU A 37 0.99 18.34 11.82
CA LEU A 37 0.05 17.23 12.06
C LEU A 37 -0.99 17.10 10.95
N LEU A 38 -1.53 18.20 10.44
CA LEU A 38 -2.49 18.16 9.33
C LEU A 38 -1.88 17.56 8.06
N ILE A 39 -0.64 17.94 7.74
CA ILE A 39 0.08 17.36 6.59
C ILE A 39 0.25 15.85 6.78
N LEU A 40 0.69 15.41 7.96
CA LEU A 40 0.83 13.98 8.27
C LEU A 40 -0.50 13.23 8.21
N MET A 41 -1.59 13.82 8.71
CA MET A 41 -2.93 13.22 8.64
C MET A 41 -3.38 13.00 7.19
N ILE A 42 -3.16 13.98 6.32
CA ILE A 42 -3.50 13.86 4.89
C ILE A 42 -2.66 12.75 4.23
N LEU A 43 -1.35 12.76 4.46
CA LEU A 43 -0.45 11.77 3.88
C LEU A 43 -0.81 10.34 4.33
N TRP A 44 -0.98 10.13 5.62
CA TRP A 44 -1.28 8.80 6.16
C TRP A 44 -2.71 8.36 5.92
N GLY A 45 -3.67 9.30 5.84
CA GLY A 45 -5.02 9.00 5.40
C GLY A 45 -5.05 8.49 3.96
N PHE A 46 -4.33 9.15 3.07
CA PHE A 46 -4.16 8.70 1.68
C PHE A 46 -3.47 7.33 1.61
N THR A 47 -2.37 7.15 2.35
CA THR A 47 -1.64 5.87 2.42
C THR A 47 -2.53 4.74 2.92
N GLY A 48 -3.33 4.98 3.98
CA GLY A 48 -4.26 3.99 4.53
C GLY A 48 -5.40 3.64 3.56
N PHE A 49 -5.90 4.61 2.81
CA PHE A 49 -6.88 4.39 1.76
C PHE A 49 -6.31 3.50 0.64
N CYS A 50 -5.14 3.85 0.11
CA CYS A 50 -4.45 3.09 -0.92
C CYS A 50 -4.08 1.67 -0.46
N PHE A 51 -3.66 1.53 0.79
CA PHE A 51 -3.37 0.23 1.39
C PHE A 51 -4.59 -0.70 1.37
N ALA A 52 -5.73 -0.22 1.86
CA ALA A 52 -6.96 -1.01 1.89
C ALA A 52 -7.46 -1.37 0.49
N GLN A 53 -7.38 -0.45 -0.45
CA GLN A 53 -7.80 -0.67 -1.83
C GLN A 53 -6.93 -1.73 -2.51
N ARG A 54 -5.62 -1.67 -2.31
CA ARG A 54 -4.67 -2.49 -3.07
C ARG A 54 -4.39 -3.84 -2.44
N TYR A 55 -4.22 -3.91 -1.12
CA TYR A 55 -3.85 -5.15 -0.42
C TYR A 55 -5.04 -5.91 0.11
N VAL A 56 -6.04 -5.20 0.63
CA VAL A 56 -7.21 -5.82 1.23
C VAL A 56 -8.34 -5.99 0.21
N HIS A 57 -8.26 -5.31 -0.95
CA HIS A 57 -9.32 -5.27 -1.96
C HIS A 57 -10.68 -4.89 -1.35
N ALA A 58 -10.64 -3.99 -0.35
CA ALA A 58 -11.80 -3.60 0.41
C ALA A 58 -12.76 -2.74 -0.44
N PRO A 59 -14.07 -2.84 -0.21
CA PRO A 59 -15.02 -1.92 -0.81
C PRO A 59 -14.76 -0.49 -0.35
N LEU A 60 -15.32 0.50 -1.03
CA LEU A 60 -15.09 1.93 -0.75
C LEU A 60 -15.21 2.28 0.75
N TRP A 61 -16.19 1.74 1.43
CA TRP A 61 -16.38 1.95 2.87
C TRP A 61 -15.22 1.39 3.71
N GLY A 62 -14.68 0.23 3.32
CA GLY A 62 -13.51 -0.35 3.96
C GLY A 62 -12.26 0.50 3.78
N CYS A 63 -12.07 1.10 2.59
CA CYS A 63 -10.96 2.03 2.33
C CYS A 63 -11.06 3.30 3.19
N ILE A 64 -12.26 3.86 3.34
CA ILE A 64 -12.49 5.03 4.19
C ILE A 64 -12.22 4.68 5.66
N LEU A 65 -12.70 3.53 6.13
CA LEU A 65 -12.45 3.07 7.50
C LEU A 65 -10.95 2.89 7.76
N SER A 66 -10.23 2.28 6.83
CA SER A 66 -8.78 2.12 6.91
C SER A 66 -8.06 3.46 6.99
N ALA A 67 -8.43 4.43 6.15
CA ALA A 67 -7.87 5.78 6.21
C ALA A 67 -8.07 6.41 7.60
N PHE A 68 -9.25 6.27 8.21
CA PHE A 68 -9.53 6.74 9.57
C PHE A 68 -8.66 6.05 10.62
N ILE A 69 -8.45 4.74 10.50
CA ILE A 69 -7.58 3.98 11.41
C ILE A 69 -6.14 4.50 11.32
N PHE A 70 -5.61 4.68 10.11
CA PHE A 70 -4.25 5.18 9.90
C PHE A 70 -4.09 6.61 10.45
N ILE A 71 -5.04 7.50 10.19
CA ILE A 71 -5.06 8.86 10.74
C ILE A 71 -5.05 8.82 12.28
N THR A 72 -5.86 7.95 12.88
CA THR A 72 -5.96 7.85 14.34
C THR A 72 -4.64 7.37 14.93
N ILE A 73 -4.02 6.36 14.33
CA ILE A 73 -2.73 5.81 14.77
C ILE A 73 -1.64 6.90 14.72
N ILE A 74 -1.52 7.60 13.59
CA ILE A 74 -0.47 8.62 13.43
C ILE A 74 -0.67 9.79 14.38
N VAL A 75 -1.91 10.25 14.58
CA VAL A 75 -2.21 11.33 15.50
C VAL A 75 -1.85 10.94 16.94
N GLN A 76 -2.13 9.70 17.36
CA GLN A 76 -1.77 9.23 18.70
C GLN A 76 -0.26 9.14 18.89
N ILE A 77 0.48 8.65 17.89
CA ILE A 77 1.94 8.59 17.93
C ILE A 77 2.53 10.00 18.04
N GLU A 78 2.14 10.91 17.16
CA GLU A 78 2.65 12.29 17.16
C GLU A 78 2.26 13.05 18.43
N ARG A 79 1.05 12.83 18.94
CA ARG A 79 0.61 13.41 20.22
C ARG A 79 1.48 12.96 21.38
N GLN A 80 1.83 11.67 21.46
CA GLN A 80 2.75 11.15 22.49
C GLN A 80 4.12 11.82 22.36
N ILE A 81 4.62 11.99 21.12
CA ILE A 81 5.90 12.63 20.86
C ILE A 81 5.88 14.11 21.30
N ILE A 82 4.81 14.85 21.02
CA ILE A 82 4.67 16.27 21.37
C ILE A 82 4.55 16.44 22.89
N LEU A 83 3.82 15.55 23.57
CA LEU A 83 3.61 15.61 25.02
C LEU A 83 4.86 15.15 25.82
N THR A 84 5.69 14.30 25.24
CA THR A 84 6.93 13.79 25.87
C THR A 84 8.10 14.80 25.75
N VAL A 85 7.83 16.10 25.61
CA VAL A 85 8.84 17.16 25.58
C VAL A 85 9.53 17.27 26.95
N GLY A 86 10.30 16.25 27.28
CA GLY A 86 11.29 16.25 28.35
C GLY A 86 12.63 15.81 27.76
N THR A 87 13.70 16.47 28.15
CA THR A 87 15.09 16.39 27.70
C THR A 87 15.77 15.00 27.81
N SER A 88 15.02 13.93 27.76
CA SER A 88 15.53 12.56 27.80
C SER A 88 16.10 12.19 26.41
N LYS A 89 17.42 11.92 26.35
CA LYS A 89 18.10 11.43 25.15
C LYS A 89 17.41 10.18 24.56
N VAL A 90 16.86 9.33 25.43
CA VAL A 90 16.10 8.13 25.05
C VAL A 90 14.86 8.47 24.24
N GLY A 91 14.10 9.52 24.64
CA GLY A 91 12.91 9.95 23.90
C GLY A 91 13.23 10.45 22.48
N VAL A 92 14.36 11.14 22.31
CA VAL A 92 14.83 11.61 20.99
C VAL A 92 15.20 10.41 20.09
N ILE A 93 15.94 9.44 20.63
CA ILE A 93 16.35 8.23 19.88
C ILE A 93 15.11 7.42 19.46
N PHE A 94 14.17 7.22 20.37
CA PHE A 94 12.92 6.51 20.08
C PHE A 94 12.09 7.20 18.98
N ARG A 95 12.01 8.53 19.02
CA ARG A 95 11.37 9.34 17.98
C ARG A 95 12.03 9.15 16.61
N MET A 96 13.38 9.20 16.54
CA MET A 96 14.11 8.97 15.31
C MET A 96 13.84 7.57 14.76
N PHE A 97 13.81 6.56 15.60
CA PHE A 97 13.54 5.19 15.20
C PHE A 97 12.13 5.03 14.60
N ILE A 98 11.11 5.57 15.27
CA ILE A 98 9.73 5.57 14.74
C ILE A 98 9.66 6.33 13.41
N ALA A 99 10.30 7.50 13.30
CA ALA A 99 10.28 8.29 12.08
C ALA A 99 10.90 7.53 10.88
N ILE A 100 11.99 6.81 11.11
CA ILE A 100 12.62 5.97 10.08
C ILE A 100 11.68 4.85 9.64
N ILE A 101 11.09 4.10 10.59
CA ILE A 101 10.14 3.03 10.27
C ILE A 101 8.96 3.58 9.45
N MET A 102 8.39 4.70 9.87
CA MET A 102 7.28 5.33 9.19
C MET A 102 7.65 5.82 7.79
N ALA A 103 8.86 6.37 7.61
CA ALA A 103 9.36 6.79 6.31
C ALA A 103 9.51 5.61 5.35
N VAL A 104 10.07 4.49 5.80
CA VAL A 104 10.25 3.28 4.98
C VAL A 104 8.89 2.68 4.60
N LEU A 105 7.97 2.52 5.55
CA LEU A 105 6.64 1.98 5.29
C LEU A 105 5.83 2.89 4.34
N GLY A 106 5.85 4.19 4.58
CA GLY A 106 5.15 5.16 3.73
C GLY A 106 5.69 5.17 2.31
N SER A 107 7.03 5.17 2.15
CA SER A 107 7.68 5.10 0.84
C SER A 107 7.30 3.83 0.09
N ALA A 108 7.38 2.66 0.73
CA ALA A 108 7.06 1.39 0.08
C ALA A 108 5.61 1.33 -0.46
N ILE A 109 4.64 1.87 0.30
CA ILE A 109 3.25 1.92 -0.13
C ILE A 109 3.05 2.92 -1.27
N LEU A 110 3.66 4.11 -1.17
CA LEU A 110 3.58 5.13 -2.21
C LEU A 110 4.23 4.68 -3.53
N ASP A 111 5.41 4.07 -3.47
CA ASP A 111 6.09 3.52 -4.64
C ASP A 111 5.21 2.51 -5.38
N GLN A 112 4.54 1.63 -4.66
CA GLN A 112 3.62 0.67 -5.27
C GLN A 112 2.38 1.32 -5.89
N VAL A 113 1.90 2.44 -5.33
CA VAL A 113 0.77 3.18 -5.91
C VAL A 113 1.21 3.88 -7.19
N ILE A 114 2.38 4.54 -7.19
CA ILE A 114 2.89 5.31 -8.31
C ILE A 114 3.29 4.38 -9.46
N PHE A 115 4.08 3.35 -9.18
CA PHE A 115 4.63 2.45 -10.21
C PHE A 115 3.77 1.23 -10.52
N GLY A 116 2.64 1.07 -9.83
CA GLY A 116 1.81 -0.12 -9.96
C GLY A 116 1.25 -0.37 -11.35
N GLU A 117 0.96 0.66 -12.13
CA GLU A 117 0.51 0.53 -13.52
C GLU A 117 1.66 0.18 -14.46
N ASP A 118 2.83 0.77 -14.26
CA ASP A 118 4.01 0.49 -15.07
C ASP A 118 4.50 -0.94 -14.88
N ILE A 119 4.45 -1.44 -13.65
CA ILE A 119 4.75 -2.85 -13.32
C ILE A 119 3.76 -3.77 -14.01
N LYS A 120 2.45 -3.47 -13.99
CA LYS A 120 1.44 -4.28 -14.69
C LYS A 120 1.67 -4.29 -16.19
N ARG A 121 1.97 -3.16 -16.81
CA ARG A 121 2.28 -3.07 -18.26
C ARG A 121 3.50 -3.90 -18.62
N LYS A 122 4.58 -3.79 -17.85
CA LYS A 122 5.78 -4.60 -18.07
C LYS A 122 5.53 -6.09 -17.85
N MET A 123 4.71 -6.44 -16.88
CA MET A 123 4.36 -7.83 -16.61
C MET A 123 3.56 -8.45 -17.75
N VAL A 124 2.61 -7.70 -18.34
CA VAL A 124 1.88 -8.13 -19.55
C VAL A 124 2.86 -8.28 -20.71
N GLU A 125 3.74 -7.32 -20.97
CA GLU A 125 4.74 -7.40 -22.03
C GLU A 125 5.68 -8.62 -21.90
N ILE A 126 6.13 -8.91 -20.68
CA ILE A 126 6.96 -10.09 -20.42
C ILE A 126 6.17 -11.39 -20.62
N THR A 127 4.91 -11.41 -20.16
CA THR A 127 4.04 -12.57 -20.33
C THR A 127 3.75 -12.83 -21.81
N ASP A 128 3.46 -11.78 -22.59
CA ASP A 128 3.22 -11.90 -24.03
C ASP A 128 4.46 -12.41 -24.77
N LYS A 129 5.65 -11.96 -24.41
CA LYS A 129 6.92 -12.48 -24.95
C LYS A 129 7.10 -13.97 -24.61
N GLN A 130 6.87 -14.36 -23.36
CA GLN A 130 6.97 -15.77 -22.94
C GLN A 130 5.94 -16.65 -23.65
N VAL A 131 4.71 -16.17 -23.81
CA VAL A 131 3.67 -16.88 -24.55
C VAL A 131 4.09 -17.05 -26.01
N THR A 132 4.58 -16.00 -26.66
CA THR A 132 5.01 -16.03 -28.06
C THR A 132 6.18 -16.98 -28.28
N GLU A 133 7.10 -17.09 -27.33
CA GLU A 133 8.24 -18.02 -27.39
C GLU A 133 7.83 -19.48 -27.11
N LEU A 134 6.92 -19.71 -26.15
CA LEU A 134 6.51 -21.05 -25.74
C LEU A 134 5.43 -21.66 -26.65
N LEU A 135 4.61 -20.82 -27.29
CA LEU A 135 3.49 -21.25 -28.12
C LEU A 135 3.91 -22.14 -29.28
N PRO A 136 4.97 -21.81 -30.09
CA PRO A 136 5.40 -22.68 -31.18
C PRO A 136 5.97 -24.00 -30.69
N VAL A 137 6.63 -24.03 -29.54
CA VAL A 137 7.14 -25.24 -28.94
C VAL A 137 6.02 -26.17 -28.50
N ARG A 138 5.00 -25.63 -27.86
CA ARG A 138 3.82 -26.41 -27.44
C ARG A 138 2.99 -26.90 -28.62
N LEU A 139 2.84 -26.08 -29.65
CA LEU A 139 2.15 -26.50 -30.89
C LEU A 139 2.86 -27.69 -31.53
N LYS A 140 4.20 -27.69 -31.64
CA LYS A 140 4.94 -28.82 -32.16
C LYS A 140 4.70 -30.11 -31.38
N VAL A 141 4.72 -30.05 -30.05
CA VAL A 141 4.45 -31.21 -29.19
C VAL A 141 3.02 -31.72 -29.35
N ILE A 142 2.05 -30.85 -29.59
CA ILE A 142 0.67 -31.24 -29.85
C ILE A 142 0.56 -31.88 -31.22
N ASP A 143 1.18 -31.33 -32.25
CA ASP A 143 1.18 -31.87 -33.62
C ASP A 143 1.85 -33.23 -33.65
N GLU A 144 2.98 -33.45 -32.95
CA GLU A 144 3.62 -34.77 -32.80
C GLU A 144 2.70 -35.79 -32.13
N LYS A 145 2.00 -35.41 -31.07
CA LYS A 145 1.03 -36.29 -30.41
C LYS A 145 -0.19 -36.60 -31.30
N LEU A 146 -0.65 -35.66 -32.08
CA LEU A 146 -1.74 -35.88 -33.03
C LEU A 146 -1.31 -36.88 -34.13
N ALA A 147 -0.08 -36.75 -34.67
CA ALA A 147 0.44 -37.67 -35.66
C ALA A 147 0.58 -39.08 -35.07
N GLU A 148 1.08 -39.22 -33.84
CA GLU A 148 1.18 -40.50 -33.14
C GLU A 148 -0.21 -41.14 -32.92
N LEU A 149 -1.20 -40.36 -32.51
CA LEU A 149 -2.57 -40.85 -32.31
C LEU A 149 -3.21 -41.29 -33.63
N GLN A 150 -2.99 -40.56 -34.72
CA GLN A 150 -3.45 -40.95 -36.06
C GLN A 150 -2.85 -42.29 -36.52
N LEU A 151 -1.53 -42.48 -36.35
CA LEU A 151 -0.86 -43.75 -36.64
C LEU A 151 -1.44 -44.92 -35.83
N ASN A 152 -1.76 -44.70 -34.56
CA ASN A 152 -2.39 -45.70 -33.71
C ASN A 152 -3.82 -46.03 -34.16
N ILE A 153 -4.61 -45.08 -34.60
CA ILE A 153 -5.93 -45.28 -35.16
C ILE A 153 -5.86 -46.11 -36.44
N ASP A 154 -4.97 -45.71 -37.36
CA ASP A 154 -4.78 -46.43 -38.64
C ASP A 154 -4.32 -47.90 -38.41
N SER A 155 -3.48 -48.14 -37.39
CA SER A 155 -3.05 -49.48 -37.03
C SER A 155 -4.18 -50.35 -36.46
N LEU A 156 -5.04 -49.73 -35.62
CA LEU A 156 -6.21 -50.42 -35.07
C LEU A 156 -7.28 -50.71 -36.12
N ASP A 157 -7.48 -49.82 -37.07
CA ASP A 157 -8.39 -50.03 -38.20
C ASP A 157 -7.93 -51.14 -39.11
N ARG A 158 -6.63 -51.27 -39.39
CA ARG A 158 -6.07 -52.41 -40.17
C ARG A 158 -6.25 -53.71 -39.42
N MET A 159 -6.03 -53.72 -38.09
CA MET A 159 -6.22 -54.92 -37.28
C MET A 159 -7.70 -55.35 -37.21
N ASN A 160 -8.62 -54.42 -37.17
CA ASN A 160 -10.06 -54.67 -37.20
C ASN A 160 -10.50 -55.22 -38.59
N LEU A 161 -9.91 -54.76 -39.67
CA LEU A 161 -10.20 -55.31 -41.03
C LEU A 161 -9.67 -56.74 -41.18
N GLU A 162 -8.52 -57.04 -40.60
CA GLU A 162 -7.94 -58.43 -40.60
C GLU A 162 -8.76 -59.43 -39.75
N LEU A 163 -9.38 -58.94 -38.66
CA LEU A 163 -10.22 -59.76 -37.79
C LEU A 163 -11.63 -60.05 -38.35
N ASN A 164 -12.08 -59.21 -39.27
CA ASN A 164 -13.42 -59.34 -39.89
C ASN A 164 -13.43 -60.09 -41.25
N ASN A 165 -12.30 -60.51 -41.75
CA ASN A 165 -12.14 -61.38 -42.92
C ASN A 165 -11.80 -62.80 -42.51
#